data_054cb176745d381f08a29c1d19573963
#
_entry.id   054cb176745d381f08a29c1d19573963
#
_cell.length_a   1.000
_cell.length_b   1.000
_cell.length_c   1.000
_cell.angle_alpha   90.00
_cell.angle_beta   90.00
_cell.angle_gamma   90.00
#
_symmetry.space_group_name_H-M   'P 1'
#
loop_
_entity.id
_entity.type
_entity.pdbx_description
1 polymer ?
#
loop_
_entity_poly.entity_id
_entity_poly.type
_entity_poly.pdbx_seq_one_letter_code
_entity_poly.pdbx_strand_id
1 'polypeptide(L)'
;VKDAVFALLRRKALADFYLGRTVEIAVDRPVGYVHRKEKYTLTYPLNYGYLPGVMGGDGEELDVYLLGVDTPVPSYTAAVIGIIHREDDSEDKLVAAPAGVVFHQGEIAAAVEFQERYYRTRVEALYPKSCGVIVYRETGAGREYLCLLQRRSGTCSVPKGHMEAFETEEQTACREVYEETGFIVRPEPDFRAEIRYDLPG
;
A
#
# COMPACT_ATOMS: atom_id res chain seq x y z
N VAL A 1 18.76 20.63 11.06
CA VAL A 1 17.50 20.00 11.53
C VAL A 1 16.29 20.65 10.85
N LYS A 2 16.17 22.00 10.84
CA LYS A 2 15.00 22.68 10.22
C LYS A 2 14.90 22.39 8.72
N ASP A 3 16.00 22.48 7.98
CA ASP A 3 16.01 22.26 6.53
C ASP A 3 15.61 20.82 6.14
N ALA A 4 16.05 19.82 6.91
CA ALA A 4 15.66 18.43 6.69
C ALA A 4 14.15 18.20 6.96
N VAL A 5 13.60 18.85 7.99
CA VAL A 5 12.15 18.77 8.28
C VAL A 5 11.35 19.45 7.17
N PHE A 6 11.79 20.62 6.66
CA PHE A 6 11.13 21.29 5.53
C PHE A 6 11.19 20.47 4.25
N ALA A 7 12.33 19.84 3.95
CA ALA A 7 12.47 18.95 2.78
C ALA A 7 11.50 17.75 2.88
N LEU A 8 11.41 17.11 4.04
CA LEU A 8 10.49 16.01 4.28
C LEU A 8 9.02 16.42 4.12
N LEU A 9 8.64 17.58 4.68
CA LEU A 9 7.27 18.08 4.57
C LEU A 9 6.92 18.43 3.12
N ARG A 10 7.84 19.02 2.36
CA ARG A 10 7.63 19.32 0.92
C ARG A 10 7.48 18.04 0.10
N ARG A 11 8.33 17.02 0.37
CA ARG A 11 8.27 15.71 -0.29
C ARG A 11 6.91 15.06 -0.08
N LYS A 12 6.49 14.97 1.20
CA LYS A 12 5.18 14.39 1.54
C LYS A 12 4.03 15.17 0.89
N ALA A 13 4.01 16.50 1.01
CA ALA A 13 2.97 17.33 0.42
C ALA A 13 2.89 17.19 -1.10
N LEU A 14 4.02 16.99 -1.79
CA LEU A 14 4.05 16.75 -3.23
C LEU A 14 3.38 15.42 -3.59
N ALA A 15 3.74 14.34 -2.92
CA ALA A 15 3.17 13.02 -3.18
C ALA A 15 1.67 12.98 -2.83
N ASP A 16 1.28 13.51 -1.66
CA ASP A 16 -0.11 13.60 -1.20
C ASP A 16 -0.98 14.42 -2.18
N PHE A 17 -0.41 15.46 -2.82
CA PHE A 17 -1.12 16.23 -3.83
C PHE A 17 -1.60 15.39 -5.01
N TYR A 18 -0.83 14.39 -5.42
CA TYR A 18 -1.18 13.55 -6.57
C TYR A 18 -2.11 12.39 -6.23
N LEU A 19 -2.22 11.98 -4.98
CA LEU A 19 -3.06 10.86 -4.57
C LEU A 19 -4.52 11.07 -5.02
N GLY A 20 -5.08 10.10 -5.76
CA GLY A 20 -6.41 10.16 -6.35
C GLY A 20 -6.54 10.99 -7.64
N ARG A 21 -5.47 11.65 -8.10
CA ARG A 21 -5.48 12.45 -9.34
C ARG A 21 -5.11 11.61 -10.55
N THR A 22 -5.64 12.01 -11.69
CA THR A 22 -5.22 11.48 -13.00
C THR A 22 -3.98 12.23 -13.48
N VAL A 23 -2.98 11.49 -13.93
CA VAL A 23 -1.68 11.99 -14.38
C VAL A 23 -1.29 11.36 -15.72
N GLU A 24 -0.45 12.04 -16.47
CA GLU A 24 0.22 11.49 -17.65
C GLU A 24 1.62 11.03 -17.23
N ILE A 25 1.95 9.78 -17.51
CA ILE A 25 3.20 9.13 -17.14
C ILE A 25 4.03 8.94 -18.41
N ALA A 26 5.26 9.42 -18.41
CA ALA A 26 6.26 9.03 -19.39
C ALA A 26 6.95 7.76 -18.91
N VAL A 27 6.92 6.68 -19.70
CA VAL A 27 7.50 5.39 -19.32
C VAL A 27 8.88 5.26 -19.93
N ASP A 28 9.91 5.20 -19.08
CA ASP A 28 11.30 5.00 -19.48
C ASP A 28 11.81 3.58 -19.25
N ARG A 29 11.12 2.82 -18.40
CA ARG A 29 11.40 1.40 -18.10
C ARG A 29 10.12 0.58 -18.27
N PRO A 30 9.78 0.19 -19.51
CA PRO A 30 8.58 -0.60 -19.77
C PRO A 30 8.70 -2.02 -19.22
N VAL A 31 7.57 -2.74 -19.13
CA VAL A 31 7.54 -4.16 -18.77
C VAL A 31 8.60 -4.95 -19.53
N GLY A 32 9.40 -5.73 -18.81
CA GLY A 32 10.52 -6.50 -19.36
C GLY A 32 11.82 -5.71 -19.51
N TYR A 33 11.85 -4.41 -19.20
CA TYR A 33 13.09 -3.64 -19.20
C TYR A 33 14.12 -4.24 -18.25
N VAL A 34 15.35 -4.40 -18.74
CA VAL A 34 16.45 -4.96 -17.96
C VAL A 34 17.46 -3.85 -17.61
N HIS A 35 17.45 -3.43 -16.38
CA HIS A 35 18.41 -2.48 -15.85
C HIS A 35 19.69 -3.22 -15.44
N ARG A 36 20.80 -2.94 -16.13
CA ARG A 36 22.09 -3.57 -15.87
C ARG A 36 23.03 -2.58 -15.21
N LYS A 37 23.44 -2.87 -13.98
CA LYS A 37 24.53 -2.17 -13.28
C LYS A 37 25.67 -3.15 -13.00
N GLU A 38 26.86 -2.63 -12.68
CA GLU A 38 28.05 -3.46 -12.42
C GLU A 38 27.85 -4.57 -11.38
N LYS A 39 26.98 -4.34 -10.38
CA LYS A 39 26.78 -5.25 -9.25
C LYS A 39 25.48 -6.05 -9.29
N TYR A 40 24.50 -5.66 -10.11
CA TYR A 40 23.22 -6.35 -10.18
C TYR A 40 22.49 -6.11 -11.51
N THR A 41 21.60 -7.02 -11.80
CA THR A 41 20.64 -6.89 -12.92
C THR A 41 19.23 -6.92 -12.34
N LEU A 42 18.40 -5.94 -12.71
CA LEU A 42 17.02 -5.84 -12.28
C LEU A 42 16.10 -5.84 -13.50
N THR A 43 15.17 -6.78 -13.54
CA THR A 43 14.13 -6.82 -14.59
C THR A 43 12.86 -6.19 -14.02
N TYR A 44 12.28 -5.26 -14.75
CA TYR A 44 11.04 -4.58 -14.37
C TYR A 44 9.84 -5.44 -14.79
N PRO A 45 9.05 -5.97 -13.85
CA PRO A 45 7.88 -6.79 -14.16
C PRO A 45 6.65 -5.94 -14.51
N LEU A 46 6.76 -4.62 -14.40
CA LEU A 46 5.71 -3.62 -14.67
C LEU A 46 6.30 -2.43 -15.41
N ASN A 47 5.42 -1.56 -15.94
CA ASN A 47 5.86 -0.28 -16.50
C ASN A 47 6.28 0.68 -15.38
N TYR A 48 7.38 1.36 -15.56
CA TYR A 48 7.91 2.35 -14.64
C TYR A 48 8.33 3.58 -15.41
N GLY A 49 8.13 4.75 -14.84
CA GLY A 49 8.44 6.01 -15.47
C GLY A 49 8.35 7.15 -14.47
N TYR A 50 7.99 8.33 -14.96
CA TYR A 50 7.99 9.56 -14.17
C TYR A 50 6.89 10.52 -14.63
N LEU A 51 6.60 11.53 -13.83
CA LEU A 51 5.72 12.64 -14.19
C LEU A 51 6.53 13.75 -14.86
N PRO A 52 6.32 14.02 -16.17
CA PRO A 52 7.06 15.07 -16.88
C PRO A 52 6.91 16.44 -16.24
N GLY A 53 8.04 17.08 -15.93
CA GLY A 53 8.08 18.42 -15.35
C GLY A 53 7.74 18.51 -13.86
N VAL A 54 7.55 17.38 -13.17
CA VAL A 54 7.30 17.33 -11.72
C VAL A 54 8.54 16.85 -11.02
N MET A 55 9.23 17.74 -10.30
CA MET A 55 10.49 17.43 -9.64
C MET A 55 10.26 16.75 -8.28
N GLY A 56 10.86 15.59 -8.10
CA GLY A 56 10.93 14.85 -6.84
C GLY A 56 11.87 15.46 -5.80
N GLY A 57 12.07 14.76 -4.71
CA GLY A 57 12.91 15.22 -3.59
C GLY A 57 14.41 15.14 -3.84
N ASP A 58 14.85 14.34 -4.79
CA ASP A 58 16.24 14.14 -5.22
C ASP A 58 16.69 15.12 -6.33
N GLY A 59 15.75 15.90 -6.89
CA GLY A 59 15.99 16.84 -7.97
C GLY A 59 15.84 16.22 -9.37
N GLU A 60 15.39 14.97 -9.47
CA GLU A 60 14.94 14.32 -10.69
C GLU A 60 13.40 14.39 -10.81
N GLU A 61 12.85 13.96 -11.94
CA GLU A 61 11.40 13.92 -12.13
C GLU A 61 10.78 12.82 -11.27
N LEU A 62 9.60 13.10 -10.67
CA LEU A 62 8.93 12.23 -9.69
C LEU A 62 8.56 10.89 -10.31
N ASP A 63 9.15 9.84 -9.80
CA ASP A 63 9.00 8.46 -10.27
C ASP A 63 7.62 7.85 -9.99
N VAL A 64 7.14 7.02 -10.92
CA VAL A 64 5.83 6.37 -10.88
C VAL A 64 5.91 4.90 -11.29
N TYR A 65 5.37 4.02 -10.47
CA TYR A 65 5.03 2.64 -10.83
C TYR A 65 3.65 2.60 -11.49
N LEU A 66 3.53 2.02 -12.69
CA LEU A 66 2.26 1.84 -13.39
C LEU A 66 1.82 0.37 -13.29
N LEU A 67 0.82 0.11 -12.48
CA LEU A 67 0.22 -1.20 -12.25
C LEU A 67 -0.99 -1.44 -13.19
N GLY A 68 -1.30 -2.72 -13.45
CA GLY A 68 -2.49 -3.08 -14.24
C GLY A 68 -2.38 -2.82 -15.73
N VAL A 69 -1.16 -2.53 -16.24
CA VAL A 69 -0.84 -2.42 -17.67
C VAL A 69 0.33 -3.37 -17.95
N ASP A 70 0.01 -4.59 -18.39
CA ASP A 70 0.96 -5.70 -18.48
C ASP A 70 1.71 -5.74 -19.83
N THR A 71 1.48 -4.77 -20.69
CA THR A 71 2.19 -4.61 -21.98
C THR A 71 3.10 -3.39 -21.94
N PRO A 72 4.26 -3.44 -22.62
CA PRO A 72 5.13 -2.26 -22.73
C PRO A 72 4.43 -1.09 -23.40
N VAL A 73 4.46 0.09 -22.76
CA VAL A 73 3.90 1.33 -23.32
C VAL A 73 4.92 2.47 -23.20
N PRO A 74 4.95 3.45 -24.11
CA PRO A 74 5.84 4.61 -24.01
C PRO A 74 5.31 5.69 -23.06
N SER A 75 3.99 5.77 -22.88
CA SER A 75 3.31 6.68 -21.95
C SER A 75 1.93 6.13 -21.60
N TYR A 76 1.36 6.59 -20.50
CA TYR A 76 0.01 6.19 -20.10
C TYR A 76 -0.65 7.26 -19.22
N THR A 77 -1.96 7.45 -19.41
CA THR A 77 -2.77 8.29 -18.52
C THR A 77 -3.45 7.41 -17.48
N ALA A 78 -3.13 7.61 -16.20
CA ALA A 78 -3.56 6.76 -15.10
C ALA A 78 -3.98 7.56 -13.86
N ALA A 79 -4.74 6.95 -12.97
CA ALA A 79 -5.05 7.50 -11.66
C ALA A 79 -3.96 7.10 -10.66
N VAL A 80 -3.48 8.04 -9.85
CA VAL A 80 -2.57 7.75 -8.73
C VAL A 80 -3.36 7.08 -7.61
N ILE A 81 -3.01 5.83 -7.31
CA ILE A 81 -3.71 4.96 -6.37
C ILE A 81 -2.93 4.70 -5.09
N GLY A 82 -1.69 5.15 -5.01
CA GLY A 82 -0.86 4.97 -3.83
C GLY A 82 0.45 5.74 -3.88
N ILE A 83 1.14 5.76 -2.74
CA ILE A 83 2.44 6.37 -2.53
C ILE A 83 3.34 5.36 -1.82
N ILE A 84 4.56 5.21 -2.30
CA ILE A 84 5.64 4.48 -1.63
C ILE A 84 6.50 5.51 -0.90
N HIS A 85 6.38 5.55 0.41
CA HIS A 85 7.24 6.37 1.25
C HIS A 85 8.52 5.62 1.57
N ARG A 86 9.66 6.10 1.12
CA ARG A 86 10.99 5.57 1.45
C ARG A 86 11.55 6.31 2.66
N GLU A 87 11.73 5.63 3.77
CA GLU A 87 12.21 6.24 5.02
C GLU A 87 13.73 6.51 5.01
N ASP A 88 14.47 5.78 4.18
CA ASP A 88 15.93 5.83 4.03
C ASP A 88 16.41 6.39 2.70
N ASP A 89 15.51 7.08 1.96
CA ASP A 89 15.79 7.76 0.71
C ASP A 89 15.25 9.21 0.75
N SER A 90 15.64 10.03 -0.21
CA SER A 90 15.19 11.42 -0.36
C SER A 90 13.91 11.57 -1.16
N GLU A 91 13.44 10.49 -1.81
CA GLU A 91 12.30 10.50 -2.71
C GLU A 91 11.21 9.50 -2.29
N ASP A 92 9.94 9.94 -2.39
CA ASP A 92 8.77 9.07 -2.42
C ASP A 92 8.44 8.71 -3.87
N LYS A 93 7.78 7.58 -4.11
CA LYS A 93 7.36 7.19 -5.45
C LYS A 93 5.85 7.07 -5.53
N LEU A 94 5.28 7.47 -6.65
CA LEU A 94 3.85 7.30 -6.90
C LEU A 94 3.58 5.89 -7.42
N VAL A 95 2.35 5.45 -7.19
CA VAL A 95 1.80 4.23 -7.80
C VAL A 95 0.51 4.63 -8.51
N ALA A 96 0.41 4.27 -9.78
CA ALA A 96 -0.75 4.60 -10.61
C ALA A 96 -1.32 3.35 -11.29
N ALA A 97 -2.61 3.39 -11.62
CA ALA A 97 -3.29 2.33 -12.35
C ALA A 97 -4.35 2.91 -13.31
N PRO A 98 -4.83 2.14 -14.29
CA PRO A 98 -5.94 2.53 -15.15
C PRO A 98 -7.15 2.94 -14.32
N ALA A 99 -7.92 3.92 -14.79
CA ALA A 99 -9.10 4.42 -14.10
C ALA A 99 -10.08 3.28 -13.76
N GLY A 100 -10.52 3.24 -12.51
CA GLY A 100 -11.44 2.21 -12.00
C GLY A 100 -10.79 0.89 -11.59
N VAL A 101 -9.48 0.71 -11.79
CA VAL A 101 -8.74 -0.44 -11.27
C VAL A 101 -8.29 -0.14 -9.85
N VAL A 102 -8.63 -1.03 -8.92
CA VAL A 102 -8.32 -0.89 -7.49
C VAL A 102 -7.23 -1.87 -7.10
N PHE A 103 -6.20 -1.36 -6.44
CA PHE A 103 -5.19 -2.13 -5.73
C PHE A 103 -5.16 -1.69 -4.27
N HIS A 104 -5.12 -2.65 -3.37
CA HIS A 104 -4.95 -2.39 -1.95
C HIS A 104 -3.47 -2.37 -1.57
N GLN A 105 -3.13 -1.86 -0.40
CA GLN A 105 -1.75 -1.64 0.02
C GLN A 105 -0.87 -2.91 -0.05
N GLY A 106 -1.38 -4.09 0.31
CA GLY A 106 -0.65 -5.35 0.22
C GLY A 106 -0.35 -5.77 -1.23
N GLU A 107 -1.28 -5.54 -2.15
CA GLU A 107 -1.11 -5.81 -3.58
C GLU A 107 -0.10 -4.84 -4.20
N ILE A 108 -0.17 -3.55 -3.83
CA ILE A 108 0.82 -2.54 -4.24
C ILE A 108 2.21 -2.94 -3.73
N ALA A 109 2.33 -3.25 -2.43
CA ALA A 109 3.60 -3.64 -1.83
C ALA A 109 4.20 -4.88 -2.52
N ALA A 110 3.38 -5.90 -2.82
CA ALA A 110 3.82 -7.08 -3.55
C ALA A 110 4.27 -6.77 -4.98
N ALA A 111 3.56 -5.89 -5.70
CA ALA A 111 3.87 -5.54 -7.06
C ALA A 111 5.20 -4.79 -7.20
N VAL A 112 5.56 -3.94 -6.23
CA VAL A 112 6.78 -3.12 -6.25
C VAL A 112 7.96 -3.74 -5.49
N GLU A 113 7.76 -4.90 -4.83
CA GLU A 113 8.74 -5.59 -3.98
C GLU A 113 10.07 -5.85 -4.71
N PHE A 114 10.04 -6.12 -6.02
CA PHE A 114 11.22 -6.39 -6.83
C PHE A 114 12.29 -5.28 -6.70
N GLN A 115 11.89 -4.04 -6.46
CA GLN A 115 12.77 -2.87 -6.25
C GLN A 115 12.74 -2.39 -4.80
N GLU A 116 11.57 -2.33 -4.18
CA GLU A 116 11.39 -1.70 -2.87
C GLU A 116 11.94 -2.54 -1.70
N ARG A 117 12.18 -3.85 -1.86
CA ARG A 117 12.85 -4.70 -0.86
C ARG A 117 14.26 -4.24 -0.44
N TYR A 118 14.85 -3.33 -1.18
CA TYR A 118 16.17 -2.76 -0.86
C TYR A 118 16.10 -1.50 0.01
N TYR A 119 14.87 -1.03 0.31
CA TYR A 119 14.59 0.18 1.07
C TYR A 119 13.67 -0.13 2.24
N ARG A 120 13.67 0.76 3.22
CA ARG A 120 12.62 0.77 4.24
C ARG A 120 11.44 1.58 3.73
N THR A 121 10.38 0.88 3.38
CA THR A 121 9.24 1.49 2.72
C THR A 121 7.94 1.31 3.50
N ARG A 122 7.04 2.26 3.35
CA ARG A 122 5.65 2.19 3.78
C ARG A 122 4.75 2.52 2.60
N VAL A 123 3.77 1.68 2.37
CA VAL A 123 2.77 1.90 1.32
C VAL A 123 1.58 2.66 1.90
N GLU A 124 1.22 3.76 1.27
CA GLU A 124 -0.05 4.46 1.47
C GLU A 124 -0.93 4.24 0.24
N ALA A 125 -2.08 3.58 0.41
CA ALA A 125 -3.01 3.28 -0.68
C ALA A 125 -4.23 4.19 -0.61
N LEU A 126 -4.73 4.59 -1.77
CA LEU A 126 -6.00 5.33 -1.89
C LEU A 126 -7.20 4.52 -1.35
N TYR A 127 -7.13 3.19 -1.48
CA TYR A 127 -8.15 2.26 -1.02
C TYR A 127 -7.53 1.24 -0.05
N PRO A 128 -7.30 1.63 1.22
CA PRO A 128 -6.73 0.71 2.19
C PRO A 128 -7.72 -0.40 2.53
N LYS A 129 -7.20 -1.63 2.71
CA LYS A 129 -7.97 -2.80 3.09
C LYS A 129 -7.49 -3.31 4.44
N SER A 130 -8.44 -3.52 5.34
CA SER A 130 -8.20 -4.17 6.64
C SER A 130 -8.96 -5.49 6.70
N CYS A 131 -8.35 -6.50 7.31
CA CYS A 131 -8.97 -7.79 7.57
C CYS A 131 -9.01 -8.06 9.06
N GLY A 132 -10.05 -8.74 9.52
CA GLY A 132 -10.22 -9.05 10.94
C GLY A 132 -11.09 -10.28 11.13
N VAL A 133 -11.20 -10.74 12.37
CA VAL A 133 -11.97 -11.91 12.77
C VAL A 133 -12.95 -11.55 13.88
N ILE A 134 -14.18 -12.06 13.79
CA ILE A 134 -15.11 -12.10 14.92
C ILE A 134 -14.76 -13.30 15.78
N VAL A 135 -13.95 -13.10 16.81
CA VAL A 135 -13.52 -14.15 17.73
C VAL A 135 -14.63 -14.42 18.73
N TYR A 136 -14.99 -15.71 18.93
CA TYR A 136 -15.99 -16.11 19.89
C TYR A 136 -15.58 -17.35 20.67
N ARG A 137 -16.27 -17.59 21.79
CA ARG A 137 -16.22 -18.84 22.54
C ARG A 137 -17.63 -19.29 22.92
N GLU A 138 -17.84 -20.60 22.94
CA GLU A 138 -19.07 -21.18 23.47
C GLU A 138 -18.97 -21.33 24.99
N THR A 139 -20.01 -20.96 25.69
CA THR A 139 -20.15 -21.10 27.15
C THR A 139 -21.48 -21.76 27.49
N GLY A 140 -21.65 -22.22 28.75
CA GLY A 140 -22.92 -22.75 29.18
C GLY A 140 -24.10 -21.77 29.14
N ALA A 141 -23.82 -20.47 29.04
CA ALA A 141 -24.82 -19.40 28.91
C ALA A 141 -25.03 -18.92 27.45
N GLY A 142 -24.28 -19.48 26.49
CA GLY A 142 -24.32 -19.11 25.08
C GLY A 142 -22.98 -18.65 24.54
N ARG A 143 -23.01 -17.98 23.39
CA ARG A 143 -21.82 -17.50 22.69
C ARG A 143 -21.38 -16.13 23.21
N GLU A 144 -20.11 -16.01 23.55
CA GLU A 144 -19.46 -14.76 23.93
C GLU A 144 -18.49 -14.30 22.85
N TYR A 145 -18.44 -12.99 22.57
CA TYR A 145 -17.62 -12.41 21.52
C TYR A 145 -16.50 -11.56 22.12
N LEU A 146 -15.29 -11.66 21.53
CA LEU A 146 -14.18 -10.81 21.89
C LEU A 146 -14.35 -9.41 21.27
N CYS A 147 -14.17 -8.39 22.08
CA CYS A 147 -14.22 -7.00 21.67
C CYS A 147 -13.02 -6.24 22.23
N LEU A 148 -12.33 -5.49 21.39
CA LEU A 148 -11.24 -4.61 21.80
C LEU A 148 -11.80 -3.23 22.13
N LEU A 149 -11.61 -2.79 23.37
CA LEU A 149 -12.04 -1.47 23.83
C LEU A 149 -10.93 -0.45 23.68
N GLN A 150 -11.11 0.50 22.78
CA GLN A 150 -10.23 1.67 22.69
C GLN A 150 -10.50 2.64 23.86
N ARG A 151 -9.56 2.73 24.80
CA ARG A 151 -9.72 3.54 26.02
C ARG A 151 -9.97 5.04 25.77
N ARG A 152 -9.42 5.60 24.68
CA ARG A 152 -9.56 7.05 24.38
C ARG A 152 -10.94 7.39 23.81
N SER A 153 -11.45 6.60 22.90
CA SER A 153 -12.71 6.85 22.19
C SER A 153 -13.91 6.14 22.81
N GLY A 154 -13.68 5.12 23.67
CA GLY A 154 -14.73 4.25 24.18
C GLY A 154 -15.35 3.32 23.13
N THR A 155 -14.76 3.26 21.93
CA THR A 155 -15.25 2.39 20.85
C THR A 155 -14.81 0.95 21.04
N CYS A 156 -15.74 0.03 20.76
CA CYS A 156 -15.46 -1.40 20.65
C CYS A 156 -15.26 -1.78 19.19
N SER A 157 -14.23 -2.60 18.92
CA SER A 157 -13.96 -3.16 17.60
C SER A 157 -13.56 -4.64 17.71
N VAL A 158 -13.70 -5.37 16.62
CA VAL A 158 -13.04 -6.68 16.47
C VAL A 158 -11.55 -6.47 16.21
N PRO A 159 -10.69 -7.46 16.54
CA PRO A 159 -9.29 -7.43 16.13
C PRO A 159 -9.19 -7.36 14.60
N LYS A 160 -8.44 -6.37 14.09
CA LYS A 160 -8.28 -6.14 12.65
C LYS A 160 -7.15 -5.18 12.35
N GLY A 161 -6.52 -5.35 11.20
CA GLY A 161 -5.55 -4.39 10.69
C GLY A 161 -5.31 -4.53 9.20
N HIS A 162 -4.33 -3.80 8.70
CA HIS A 162 -4.06 -3.69 7.28
C HIS A 162 -3.35 -4.93 6.72
N MET A 163 -3.72 -5.29 5.50
CA MET A 163 -2.99 -6.33 4.76
C MET A 163 -1.54 -5.91 4.50
N GLU A 164 -0.63 -6.84 4.74
CA GLU A 164 0.78 -6.70 4.34
C GLU A 164 1.04 -7.35 2.98
N ALA A 165 2.25 -7.15 2.44
CA ALA A 165 2.67 -7.75 1.19
C ALA A 165 2.60 -9.29 1.26
N PHE A 166 2.06 -9.90 0.21
CA PHE A 166 1.93 -11.36 0.05
C PHE A 166 1.01 -12.07 1.04
N GLU A 167 0.30 -11.35 1.91
CA GLU A 167 -0.71 -11.94 2.78
C GLU A 167 -2.04 -12.17 2.04
N THR A 168 -2.72 -13.25 2.40
CA THR A 168 -4.15 -13.42 2.12
C THR A 168 -4.99 -12.70 3.18
N GLU A 169 -6.28 -12.47 2.91
CA GLU A 169 -7.23 -11.91 3.89
C GLU A 169 -7.24 -12.70 5.20
N GLU A 170 -7.21 -14.03 5.11
CA GLU A 170 -7.18 -14.93 6.27
C GLU A 170 -5.87 -14.82 7.06
N GLN A 171 -4.74 -14.76 6.36
CA GLN A 171 -3.43 -14.60 7.02
C GLN A 171 -3.35 -13.28 7.78
N THR A 172 -3.76 -12.17 7.13
CA THR A 172 -3.84 -10.87 7.79
C THR A 172 -4.73 -10.92 9.02
N ALA A 173 -5.93 -11.46 8.89
CA ALA A 173 -6.90 -11.52 9.97
C ALA A 173 -6.40 -12.35 11.17
N CYS A 174 -5.73 -13.48 10.92
CA CYS A 174 -5.12 -14.31 11.97
C CYS A 174 -3.92 -13.61 12.63
N ARG A 175 -3.06 -12.95 11.86
CA ARG A 175 -1.91 -12.19 12.38
C ARG A 175 -2.39 -11.07 13.31
N GLU A 176 -3.34 -10.27 12.87
CA GLU A 176 -3.88 -9.15 13.65
C GLU A 176 -4.52 -9.61 14.97
N VAL A 177 -5.27 -10.72 14.95
CA VAL A 177 -5.80 -11.29 16.21
C VAL A 177 -4.65 -11.65 17.14
N TYR A 178 -3.60 -12.29 16.63
CA TYR A 178 -2.46 -12.68 17.45
C TYR A 178 -1.71 -11.46 18.01
N GLU A 179 -1.46 -10.45 17.19
CA GLU A 179 -0.74 -9.22 17.60
C GLU A 179 -1.52 -8.42 18.65
N GLU A 180 -2.83 -8.28 18.47
CA GLU A 180 -3.65 -7.46 19.37
C GLU A 180 -4.12 -8.20 20.64
N THR A 181 -4.16 -9.56 20.64
CA THR A 181 -4.75 -10.33 21.74
C THR A 181 -3.89 -11.46 22.29
N GLY A 182 -2.89 -11.92 21.52
CA GLY A 182 -2.10 -13.11 21.81
C GLY A 182 -2.83 -14.42 21.50
N PHE A 183 -4.06 -14.40 21.00
CA PHE A 183 -4.80 -15.62 20.67
C PHE A 183 -4.43 -16.15 19.29
N ILE A 184 -4.34 -17.47 19.19
CA ILE A 184 -4.25 -18.19 17.92
C ILE A 184 -5.67 -18.65 17.56
N VAL A 185 -6.16 -18.20 16.41
CA VAL A 185 -7.52 -18.50 15.95
C VAL A 185 -7.47 -19.29 14.63
N ARG A 186 -8.56 -19.98 14.36
CA ARG A 186 -8.80 -20.64 13.08
C ARG A 186 -10.13 -20.14 12.53
N PRO A 187 -10.13 -19.37 11.43
CA PRO A 187 -11.36 -18.89 10.81
C PRO A 187 -12.28 -20.02 10.34
N GLU A 188 -13.58 -19.80 10.45
CA GLU A 188 -14.57 -20.68 9.85
C GLU A 188 -14.64 -20.40 8.34
N PRO A 189 -14.47 -21.40 7.47
CA PRO A 189 -14.32 -21.17 6.02
C PRO A 189 -15.58 -20.61 5.35
N ASP A 190 -16.75 -20.84 5.92
CA ASP A 190 -18.05 -20.46 5.33
C ASP A 190 -18.54 -19.08 5.75
N PHE A 191 -17.79 -18.35 6.59
CA PHE A 191 -18.15 -17.01 7.02
C PHE A 191 -17.22 -15.96 6.43
N ARG A 192 -17.76 -15.09 5.58
CA ARG A 192 -17.08 -13.89 5.08
C ARG A 192 -18.06 -12.73 4.97
N ALA A 193 -17.72 -11.59 5.51
CA ALA A 193 -18.45 -10.34 5.33
C ALA A 193 -17.49 -9.24 4.87
N GLU A 194 -17.97 -8.34 4.03
CA GLU A 194 -17.22 -7.19 3.53
C GLU A 194 -18.03 -5.91 3.78
N ILE A 195 -17.36 -4.89 4.30
CA ILE A 195 -17.94 -3.57 4.52
C ILE A 195 -17.03 -2.56 3.80
N ARG A 196 -17.63 -1.72 2.98
CA ARG A 196 -16.97 -0.57 2.33
C ARG A 196 -17.55 0.70 2.91
N TYR A 197 -16.68 1.64 3.22
CA TYR A 197 -17.04 2.96 3.72
C TYR A 197 -16.01 3.98 3.31
N ASP A 198 -16.46 5.21 3.11
CA ASP A 198 -15.55 6.32 2.88
C ASP A 198 -14.94 6.76 4.21
N LEU A 199 -13.62 6.96 4.22
CA LEU A 199 -12.97 7.57 5.37
C LEU A 199 -13.29 9.06 5.36
N PRO A 200 -13.69 9.65 6.50
CA PRO A 200 -13.83 11.09 6.60
C PRO A 200 -12.48 11.74 6.32
N GLY A 201 -12.45 12.64 5.33
CA GLY A 201 -11.28 13.44 4.95
C GLY A 201 -10.81 14.41 6.03
#